data_9f9c1f973b1f6dddbf0d43612fb06ac0
#
_entry.id   9f9c1f973b1f6dddbf0d43612fb06ac0
#
_cell.length_a   1.000
_cell.length_b   1.000
_cell.length_c   1.000
_cell.angle_alpha   90.00
_cell.angle_beta   90.00
_cell.angle_gamma   90.00
#
_symmetry.space_group_name_H-M   'P 1'
#
loop_
_entity.id
_entity.type
_entity.pdbx_description
1 polymer ?
#
loop_
_entity_poly.entity_id
_entity_poly.type
_entity_poly.pdbx_seq_one_letter_code
_entity_poly.pdbx_strand_id
1 'polypeptide(L)'
;MAASADFETDEGADGVDVRFTGRLTLARLGDLPARLDALGPIAALDLSDVERIDTVGAWIVTRTARAHDAKVTGASEDAQRLLKALAEDKSDYRVHPDRRPMWTRMLEQLGSASLGVWNEFIGIVGFFGAMIVAFITQLRARRRIRWHAIVTRFQSVGVDALPIIGLMSFLIGIVIAQQGAVQLRQFGLEVFTINLVGRASIRELGLLMTAIMVAGRSGSAFAAQIGTMMLNEEVDAMRTIGVRPMEALIMPRILSVVLMMPLLGFYASILAIIGGGFLCAVSLDIPPVTFVQRLREVVPLTDLYVGLLKAPVFGLIIGISGCFQGLQVRGNAEEVGLRTTAAVVQAIFLVIVLDAIFAVFFTWIGWT
;
A
#
# COMPACT_ATOMS: atom_id res chain seq x y z
N MET A 1 30.11 26.73 -28.83
CA MET A 1 28.79 26.09 -28.94
C MET A 1 28.97 24.76 -29.62
N ALA A 2 28.70 23.63 -28.98
CA ALA A 2 28.86 22.32 -29.63
C ALA A 2 27.73 22.09 -30.64
N ALA A 3 28.04 21.69 -31.87
CA ALA A 3 27.13 21.56 -33.01
C ALA A 3 25.94 20.59 -32.68
N SER A 4 24.74 20.97 -33.07
CA SER A 4 23.57 20.07 -33.12
C SER A 4 23.79 19.00 -34.16
N ALA A 5 23.15 17.85 -34.04
CA ALA A 5 23.16 16.85 -35.11
C ALA A 5 22.46 17.42 -36.34
N ASP A 6 23.12 17.28 -37.51
CA ASP A 6 22.55 17.65 -38.80
C ASP A 6 23.05 16.68 -39.88
N PHE A 7 22.50 16.78 -41.07
CA PHE A 7 22.98 16.02 -42.22
C PHE A 7 22.93 16.85 -43.50
N GLU A 8 23.84 16.56 -44.39
CA GLU A 8 23.87 17.07 -45.75
C GLU A 8 23.54 15.94 -46.74
N THR A 9 22.86 16.29 -47.82
CA THR A 9 22.46 15.32 -48.85
C THR A 9 23.18 15.61 -50.14
N ASP A 10 23.75 14.60 -50.75
CA ASP A 10 24.37 14.67 -52.09
C ASP A 10 23.64 13.73 -53.05
N GLU A 11 23.28 14.19 -54.23
CA GLU A 11 22.56 13.37 -55.23
C GLU A 11 23.55 12.48 -55.98
N GLY A 12 23.55 11.18 -55.63
CA GLY A 12 24.34 10.16 -56.33
C GLY A 12 23.57 9.49 -57.45
N ALA A 13 24.26 8.70 -58.27
CA ALA A 13 23.63 8.03 -59.43
C ALA A 13 22.63 6.93 -59.06
N ASP A 14 22.72 6.35 -57.84
CA ASP A 14 21.88 5.24 -57.35
C ASP A 14 20.96 5.64 -56.19
N GLY A 15 20.88 6.93 -55.82
CA GLY A 15 20.08 7.44 -54.71
C GLY A 15 20.74 8.60 -53.96
N VAL A 16 20.19 9.04 -52.87
CA VAL A 16 20.71 10.14 -52.05
C VAL A 16 21.74 9.61 -51.06
N ASP A 17 22.94 10.19 -51.10
CA ASP A 17 23.98 9.96 -50.08
C ASP A 17 23.78 10.97 -48.94
N VAL A 18 23.72 10.47 -47.72
CA VAL A 18 23.47 11.27 -46.49
C VAL A 18 24.75 11.29 -45.68
N ARG A 19 25.36 12.47 -45.52
CA ARG A 19 26.52 12.71 -44.66
C ARG A 19 26.05 13.33 -43.33
N PHE A 20 26.26 12.63 -42.21
CA PHE A 20 25.95 13.16 -40.89
C PHE A 20 27.07 14.03 -40.35
N THR A 21 26.70 15.14 -39.69
CA THR A 21 27.62 16.07 -39.05
C THR A 21 27.24 16.33 -37.58
N GLY A 22 28.26 16.65 -36.77
CA GLY A 22 28.07 16.99 -35.37
C GLY A 22 27.88 15.79 -34.43
N ARG A 23 26.99 15.91 -33.44
CA ARG A 23 26.82 14.90 -32.37
C ARG A 23 25.47 14.19 -32.46
N LEU A 24 25.49 12.93 -32.84
CA LEU A 24 24.32 12.06 -32.90
C LEU A 24 24.02 11.49 -31.54
N THR A 25 23.47 12.34 -30.63
CA THR A 25 23.09 11.95 -29.27
C THR A 25 21.63 12.37 -28.97
N LEU A 26 20.94 11.63 -28.13
CA LEU A 26 19.53 11.86 -27.79
C LEU A 26 19.21 13.35 -27.50
N ALA A 27 20.08 14.02 -26.75
CA ALA A 27 19.89 15.43 -26.38
C ALA A 27 20.03 16.42 -27.53
N ARG A 28 20.52 16.00 -28.72
CA ARG A 28 20.84 16.89 -29.84
C ARG A 28 20.27 16.46 -31.18
N LEU A 29 19.53 15.36 -31.22
CA LEU A 29 18.90 14.84 -32.43
C LEU A 29 17.76 15.74 -32.97
N GLY A 30 17.06 16.48 -32.11
CA GLY A 30 15.94 17.35 -32.49
C GLY A 30 14.94 16.66 -33.42
N ASP A 31 14.70 17.28 -34.58
CA ASP A 31 13.80 16.80 -35.63
C ASP A 31 14.47 15.94 -36.73
N LEU A 32 15.76 15.64 -36.55
CA LEU A 32 16.59 14.87 -37.52
C LEU A 32 15.93 13.55 -37.94
N PRO A 33 15.31 12.73 -37.05
CA PRO A 33 14.69 11.48 -37.49
C PRO A 33 13.51 11.70 -38.44
N ALA A 34 12.69 12.75 -38.19
CA ALA A 34 11.54 13.07 -39.06
C ALA A 34 11.99 13.59 -40.44
N ARG A 35 13.11 14.36 -40.48
CA ARG A 35 13.71 14.83 -41.72
C ARG A 35 14.33 13.69 -42.52
N LEU A 36 14.95 12.71 -41.88
CA LEU A 36 15.47 11.49 -42.53
C LEU A 36 14.36 10.63 -43.14
N ASP A 37 13.25 10.46 -42.39
CA ASP A 37 12.09 9.68 -42.85
C ASP A 37 11.37 10.35 -44.04
N ALA A 38 11.60 11.64 -44.27
CA ALA A 38 11.02 12.40 -45.39
C ALA A 38 11.91 12.34 -46.67
N LEU A 39 13.11 11.78 -46.59
CA LEU A 39 14.00 11.60 -47.73
C LEU A 39 13.55 10.40 -48.61
N GLY A 40 13.84 10.48 -49.91
CA GLY A 40 13.68 9.38 -50.84
C GLY A 40 14.62 8.19 -50.56
N PRO A 41 14.83 7.29 -51.54
CA PRO A 41 15.74 6.16 -51.37
C PRO A 41 17.20 6.64 -51.13
N ILE A 42 17.73 6.16 -49.97
CA ILE A 42 19.08 6.51 -49.51
C ILE A 42 20.06 5.37 -49.95
N ALA A 43 21.15 5.75 -50.61
CA ALA A 43 22.16 4.80 -51.10
C ALA A 43 23.28 4.57 -50.08
N ALA A 44 23.76 5.64 -49.45
CA ALA A 44 24.81 5.53 -48.45
C ALA A 44 24.64 6.50 -47.30
N LEU A 45 25.12 6.11 -46.09
CA LEU A 45 25.18 6.89 -44.88
C LEU A 45 26.61 7.09 -44.45
N ASP A 46 27.11 8.29 -44.55
CA ASP A 46 28.51 8.66 -44.19
C ASP A 46 28.56 9.27 -42.80
N LEU A 47 29.34 8.67 -41.89
CA LEU A 47 29.54 9.07 -40.50
C LEU A 47 30.92 9.72 -40.27
N SER A 48 31.65 10.08 -41.34
CA SER A 48 33.04 10.59 -41.24
C SER A 48 33.14 11.87 -40.40
N ASP A 49 32.11 12.74 -40.45
CA ASP A 49 32.09 14.03 -39.76
C ASP A 49 31.30 13.98 -38.44
N VAL A 50 31.00 12.78 -37.93
CA VAL A 50 30.30 12.60 -36.64
C VAL A 50 31.32 12.64 -35.50
N GLU A 51 31.23 13.68 -34.64
CA GLU A 51 32.10 13.84 -33.48
C GLU A 51 31.84 12.80 -32.39
N ARG A 52 30.58 12.47 -32.16
CA ARG A 52 30.15 11.53 -31.11
C ARG A 52 28.79 10.93 -31.43
N ILE A 53 28.64 9.64 -31.17
CA ILE A 53 27.41 8.89 -31.34
C ILE A 53 27.05 8.17 -30.04
N ASP A 54 25.77 8.16 -29.64
CA ASP A 54 25.25 7.34 -28.58
C ASP A 54 24.37 6.20 -29.11
N THR A 55 23.80 5.39 -28.20
CA THR A 55 22.97 4.25 -28.56
C THR A 55 21.74 4.66 -29.39
N VAL A 56 21.15 5.84 -29.11
CA VAL A 56 19.98 6.33 -29.86
C VAL A 56 20.38 6.80 -31.26
N GLY A 57 21.50 7.52 -31.39
CA GLY A 57 22.06 7.92 -32.68
C GLY A 57 22.43 6.70 -33.55
N ALA A 58 23.09 5.71 -32.94
CA ALA A 58 23.44 4.46 -33.62
C ALA A 58 22.19 3.66 -34.04
N TRP A 59 21.12 3.67 -33.21
CA TRP A 59 19.87 3.05 -33.58
C TRP A 59 19.17 3.72 -34.76
N ILE A 60 19.18 5.06 -34.84
CA ILE A 60 18.61 5.81 -35.97
C ILE A 60 19.38 5.47 -37.25
N VAL A 61 20.73 5.49 -37.21
CA VAL A 61 21.55 5.12 -38.36
C VAL A 61 21.26 3.69 -38.82
N THR A 62 21.22 2.73 -37.89
CA THR A 62 20.94 1.31 -38.20
C THR A 62 19.53 1.12 -38.74
N ARG A 63 18.53 1.82 -38.20
CA ARG A 63 17.15 1.79 -38.68
C ARG A 63 17.03 2.31 -40.08
N THR A 64 17.64 3.46 -40.35
CA THR A 64 17.63 4.09 -41.70
C THR A 64 18.39 3.22 -42.70
N ALA A 65 19.57 2.69 -42.33
CA ALA A 65 20.33 1.79 -43.18
C ALA A 65 19.54 0.54 -43.58
N ARG A 66 18.82 -0.07 -42.62
CA ARG A 66 17.94 -1.24 -42.89
C ARG A 66 16.70 -0.89 -43.72
N ALA A 67 16.13 0.29 -43.53
CA ALA A 67 14.93 0.70 -44.26
C ALA A 67 15.17 0.93 -45.73
N HIS A 68 16.38 1.38 -46.10
CA HIS A 68 16.75 1.76 -47.46
C HIS A 68 17.83 0.86 -48.06
N ASP A 69 18.25 -0.21 -47.36
CA ASP A 69 19.38 -1.09 -47.73
C ASP A 69 20.68 -0.30 -48.01
N ALA A 70 20.87 0.81 -47.25
CA ALA A 70 21.96 1.76 -47.46
C ALA A 70 23.27 1.28 -46.78
N LYS A 71 24.40 1.55 -47.43
CA LYS A 71 25.73 1.24 -46.89
C LYS A 71 26.19 2.29 -45.90
N VAL A 72 26.63 1.87 -44.70
CA VAL A 72 27.20 2.77 -43.69
C VAL A 72 28.71 2.84 -43.87
N THR A 73 29.25 4.06 -44.04
CA THR A 73 30.67 4.34 -44.26
C THR A 73 31.17 5.37 -43.25
N GLY A 74 32.51 5.49 -43.10
CA GLY A 74 33.13 6.54 -42.29
C GLY A 74 32.93 6.44 -40.76
N ALA A 75 32.42 5.33 -40.24
CA ALA A 75 32.18 5.18 -38.82
C ALA A 75 33.47 5.03 -37.98
N SER A 76 33.59 5.78 -36.87
CA SER A 76 34.67 5.63 -35.91
C SER A 76 34.63 4.25 -35.21
N GLU A 77 35.73 3.83 -34.55
CA GLU A 77 35.76 2.52 -33.86
C GLU A 77 34.62 2.35 -32.83
N ASP A 78 34.32 3.39 -32.07
CA ASP A 78 33.22 3.37 -31.08
C ASP A 78 31.84 3.30 -31.75
N ALA A 79 31.65 4.03 -32.85
CA ALA A 79 30.45 3.96 -33.67
C ALA A 79 30.25 2.55 -34.27
N GLN A 80 31.31 1.94 -34.78
CA GLN A 80 31.25 0.59 -35.33
C GLN A 80 30.88 -0.46 -34.30
N ARG A 81 31.40 -0.35 -33.06
CA ARG A 81 31.03 -1.25 -31.96
C ARG A 81 29.53 -1.14 -31.62
N LEU A 82 29.00 0.08 -31.52
CA LEU A 82 27.59 0.31 -31.26
C LEU A 82 26.69 -0.17 -32.40
N LEU A 83 27.06 0.13 -33.64
CA LEU A 83 26.32 -0.32 -34.83
C LEU A 83 26.31 -1.85 -34.94
N LYS A 84 27.45 -2.52 -34.66
CA LYS A 84 27.52 -3.98 -34.66
C LYS A 84 26.65 -4.61 -33.56
N ALA A 85 26.70 -4.07 -32.37
CA ALA A 85 25.84 -4.54 -31.26
C ALA A 85 24.35 -4.42 -31.59
N LEU A 86 23.94 -3.33 -32.23
CA LEU A 86 22.56 -3.12 -32.68
C LEU A 86 22.19 -3.93 -33.94
N ALA A 87 23.18 -4.27 -34.78
CA ALA A 87 22.94 -5.11 -35.96
C ALA A 87 22.71 -6.58 -35.60
N GLU A 88 23.31 -7.06 -34.51
CA GLU A 88 23.13 -8.43 -33.99
C GLU A 88 21.78 -8.60 -33.32
N ASP A 89 21.15 -7.52 -32.82
CA ASP A 89 19.83 -7.54 -32.23
C ASP A 89 18.74 -7.54 -33.34
N LYS A 90 18.21 -8.73 -33.62
CA LYS A 90 17.11 -8.93 -34.58
C LYS A 90 15.73 -8.62 -34.05
N SER A 91 15.61 -8.07 -32.86
CA SER A 91 14.31 -7.72 -32.27
C SER A 91 13.69 -6.55 -33.06
N ASP A 92 12.56 -6.83 -33.70
CA ASP A 92 11.76 -5.81 -34.41
C ASP A 92 11.02 -4.95 -33.37
N TYR A 93 11.68 -3.89 -32.88
CA TYR A 93 11.12 -2.92 -31.95
C TYR A 93 10.08 -1.99 -32.61
N ARG A 94 9.24 -2.54 -33.49
CA ARG A 94 8.04 -1.81 -33.89
C ARG A 94 7.11 -1.75 -32.69
N VAL A 95 7.03 -0.60 -32.06
CA VAL A 95 5.96 -0.28 -31.12
C VAL A 95 4.65 -0.30 -31.91
N HIS A 96 4.07 -1.48 -32.03
CA HIS A 96 2.72 -1.59 -32.60
C HIS A 96 1.78 -0.94 -31.60
N PRO A 97 1.10 0.15 -31.95
CA PRO A 97 0.08 0.69 -31.07
C PRO A 97 -0.94 -0.43 -30.81
N ASP A 98 -1.15 -0.73 -29.54
CA ASP A 98 -2.03 -1.80 -29.13
C ASP A 98 -3.46 -1.49 -29.60
N ARG A 99 -3.86 -2.07 -30.75
CA ARG A 99 -5.15 -1.89 -31.41
C ARG A 99 -6.26 -2.77 -30.83
N ARG A 100 -6.00 -3.40 -29.66
CA ARG A 100 -7.01 -4.24 -29.01
C ARG A 100 -8.21 -3.39 -28.60
N PRO A 101 -9.44 -3.89 -28.73
CA PRO A 101 -10.64 -3.17 -28.32
C PRO A 101 -10.58 -2.85 -26.82
N MET A 102 -11.16 -1.73 -26.44
CA MET A 102 -11.09 -1.18 -25.08
C MET A 102 -11.54 -2.18 -24.00
N TRP A 103 -12.53 -3.00 -24.28
CA TRP A 103 -13.02 -4.01 -23.34
C TRP A 103 -12.04 -5.19 -23.11
N THR A 104 -11.24 -5.60 -24.09
CA THR A 104 -10.22 -6.63 -23.85
C THR A 104 -9.13 -6.11 -22.91
N ARG A 105 -8.76 -4.83 -23.00
CA ARG A 105 -7.86 -4.18 -22.06
C ARG A 105 -8.45 -4.09 -20.67
N MET A 106 -9.73 -3.71 -20.55
CA MET A 106 -10.43 -3.68 -19.25
C MET A 106 -10.51 -5.06 -18.62
N LEU A 107 -10.83 -6.10 -19.41
CA LEU A 107 -10.86 -7.48 -18.91
C LEU A 107 -9.48 -7.99 -18.51
N GLU A 108 -8.44 -7.65 -19.26
CA GLU A 108 -7.05 -7.99 -18.93
C GLU A 108 -6.59 -7.28 -17.64
N GLN A 109 -6.92 -5.98 -17.48
CA GLN A 109 -6.64 -5.25 -16.26
C GLN A 109 -7.41 -5.78 -15.05
N LEU A 110 -8.69 -6.11 -15.22
CA LEU A 110 -9.50 -6.74 -14.16
C LEU A 110 -8.95 -8.12 -13.80
N GLY A 111 -8.59 -8.92 -14.79
CA GLY A 111 -8.00 -10.24 -14.58
C GLY A 111 -6.67 -10.17 -13.85
N SER A 112 -5.76 -9.28 -14.27
CA SER A 112 -4.47 -9.09 -13.61
C SER A 112 -4.62 -8.53 -12.19
N ALA A 113 -5.53 -7.57 -11.98
CA ALA A 113 -5.84 -7.05 -10.65
C ALA A 113 -6.41 -8.15 -9.72
N SER A 114 -7.33 -8.99 -10.23
CA SER A 114 -7.91 -10.09 -9.45
C SER A 114 -6.86 -11.14 -9.08
N LEU A 115 -5.97 -11.49 -10.01
CA LEU A 115 -4.85 -12.40 -9.72
C LEU A 115 -3.85 -11.76 -8.74
N GLY A 116 -3.61 -10.45 -8.82
CA GLY A 116 -2.80 -9.71 -7.87
C GLY A 116 -3.35 -9.80 -6.45
N VAL A 117 -4.66 -9.51 -6.28
CA VAL A 117 -5.36 -9.62 -4.98
C VAL A 117 -5.31 -11.06 -4.45
N TRP A 118 -5.51 -12.07 -5.32
CA TRP A 118 -5.45 -13.48 -4.92
C TRP A 118 -4.06 -13.89 -4.42
N ASN A 119 -3.02 -13.50 -5.15
CA ASN A 119 -1.63 -13.78 -4.76
C ASN A 119 -1.26 -13.07 -3.44
N GLU A 120 -1.75 -11.86 -3.24
CA GLU A 120 -1.55 -11.11 -2.00
C GLU A 120 -2.27 -11.81 -0.82
N PHE A 121 -3.49 -12.27 -1.03
CA PHE A 121 -4.24 -13.03 -0.03
C PHE A 121 -3.51 -14.34 0.37
N ILE A 122 -3.03 -15.11 -0.61
CA ILE A 122 -2.21 -16.32 -0.33
C ILE A 122 -0.96 -15.95 0.44
N GLY A 123 -0.31 -14.83 0.07
CA GLY A 123 0.87 -14.31 0.77
C GLY A 123 0.60 -14.01 2.25
N ILE A 124 -0.53 -13.38 2.56
CA ILE A 124 -0.94 -13.08 3.95
C ILE A 124 -1.21 -14.35 4.73
N VAL A 125 -1.94 -15.31 4.14
CA VAL A 125 -2.24 -16.61 4.78
C VAL A 125 -0.94 -17.38 5.03
N GLY A 126 -0.02 -17.38 4.07
CA GLY A 126 1.31 -17.99 4.22
C GLY A 126 2.13 -17.32 5.34
N PHE A 127 2.10 -16.00 5.40
CA PHE A 127 2.75 -15.22 6.47
C PHE A 127 2.15 -15.52 7.85
N PHE A 128 0.83 -15.60 7.93
CA PHE A 128 0.12 -15.99 9.16
C PHE A 128 0.52 -17.41 9.59
N GLY A 129 0.58 -18.37 8.66
CA GLY A 129 1.07 -19.72 8.94
C GLY A 129 2.50 -19.72 9.45
N ALA A 130 3.41 -18.97 8.83
CA ALA A 130 4.79 -18.84 9.28
C ALA A 130 4.90 -18.23 10.68
N MET A 131 4.03 -17.25 11.01
CA MET A 131 3.95 -16.66 12.34
C MET A 131 3.48 -17.69 13.39
N ILE A 132 2.46 -18.49 13.10
CA ILE A 132 2.00 -19.57 14.00
C ILE A 132 3.12 -20.59 14.25
N VAL A 133 3.81 -21.02 13.20
CA VAL A 133 4.93 -21.95 13.33
C VAL A 133 6.05 -21.35 14.19
N ALA A 134 6.39 -20.07 13.97
CA ALA A 134 7.39 -19.37 14.77
C ALA A 134 6.97 -19.27 16.25
N PHE A 135 5.70 -18.99 16.53
CA PHE A 135 5.14 -18.91 17.88
C PHE A 135 5.21 -20.27 18.59
N ILE A 136 4.76 -21.35 17.92
CA ILE A 136 4.79 -22.72 18.47
C ILE A 136 6.24 -23.17 18.72
N THR A 137 7.16 -22.91 17.78
CA THR A 137 8.57 -23.26 17.93
C THR A 137 9.23 -22.51 19.08
N GLN A 138 8.90 -21.24 19.27
CA GLN A 138 9.40 -20.43 20.41
C GLN A 138 8.90 -20.98 21.75
N LEU A 139 7.62 -21.36 21.83
CA LEU A 139 7.03 -21.99 23.04
C LEU A 139 7.69 -23.35 23.35
N ARG A 140 7.84 -24.23 22.35
CA ARG A 140 8.45 -25.55 22.51
C ARG A 140 9.92 -25.48 22.89
N ALA A 141 10.67 -24.53 22.28
CA ALA A 141 12.09 -24.36 22.59
C ALA A 141 12.34 -23.69 23.96
N ARG A 142 11.29 -23.41 24.74
CA ARG A 142 11.35 -22.65 26.02
C ARG A 142 12.18 -21.37 25.92
N ARG A 143 12.31 -20.80 24.72
CA ARG A 143 12.99 -19.50 24.54
C ARG A 143 12.15 -18.43 25.20
N ARG A 144 12.79 -17.62 26.03
CA ARG A 144 12.10 -16.53 26.76
C ARG A 144 11.50 -15.55 25.75
N ILE A 145 10.18 -15.36 25.83
CA ILE A 145 9.50 -14.27 25.14
C ILE A 145 10.17 -12.95 25.58
N ARG A 146 10.53 -12.11 24.66
CA ARG A 146 11.16 -10.82 24.95
C ARG A 146 10.12 -9.81 25.48
N TRP A 147 9.65 -10.04 26.72
CA TRP A 147 8.63 -9.19 27.34
C TRP A 147 9.02 -7.73 27.34
N HIS A 148 10.29 -7.41 27.56
CA HIS A 148 10.78 -6.04 27.49
C HIS A 148 10.50 -5.39 26.12
N ALA A 149 10.72 -6.10 25.01
CA ALA A 149 10.42 -5.60 23.67
C ALA A 149 8.92 -5.40 23.42
N ILE A 150 8.06 -6.19 24.05
CA ILE A 150 6.59 -6.05 23.97
C ILE A 150 6.16 -4.83 24.78
N VAL A 151 6.64 -4.69 26.02
CA VAL A 151 6.28 -3.59 26.93
C VAL A 151 6.72 -2.22 26.40
N THR A 152 7.93 -2.11 25.84
CA THR A 152 8.36 -0.85 25.21
C THR A 152 7.47 -0.44 24.04
N ARG A 153 6.87 -1.40 23.33
CA ARG A 153 5.92 -1.11 22.26
C ARG A 153 4.51 -0.76 22.76
N PHE A 154 4.14 -1.16 23.98
CA PHE A 154 2.87 -0.73 24.57
C PHE A 154 2.77 0.79 24.70
N GLN A 155 3.88 1.47 24.96
CA GLN A 155 3.90 2.92 24.99
C GLN A 155 3.53 3.49 23.62
N SER A 156 4.21 3.08 22.56
CA SER A 156 3.99 3.64 21.22
C SER A 156 2.65 3.21 20.59
N VAL A 157 2.19 1.98 20.83
CA VAL A 157 0.94 1.45 20.28
C VAL A 157 -0.26 1.87 21.11
N GLY A 158 -0.12 1.87 22.45
CA GLY A 158 -1.21 2.13 23.40
C GLY A 158 -1.23 3.57 23.87
N VAL A 159 -0.27 3.93 24.76
CA VAL A 159 -0.33 5.19 25.50
C VAL A 159 -0.36 6.41 24.59
N ASP A 160 0.52 6.45 23.59
CA ASP A 160 0.57 7.58 22.67
C ASP A 160 -0.67 7.68 21.74
N ALA A 161 -1.49 6.63 21.66
CA ALA A 161 -2.72 6.63 20.87
C ALA A 161 -3.94 7.10 21.69
N LEU A 162 -3.89 7.06 23.04
CA LEU A 162 -5.03 7.37 23.90
C LEU A 162 -5.67 8.75 23.63
N PRO A 163 -4.91 9.86 23.49
CA PRO A 163 -5.54 11.17 23.31
C PRO A 163 -6.38 11.25 22.02
N ILE A 164 -5.86 10.68 20.93
CA ILE A 164 -6.53 10.72 19.63
C ILE A 164 -7.75 9.78 19.63
N ILE A 165 -7.58 8.55 20.12
CA ILE A 165 -8.68 7.57 20.23
C ILE A 165 -9.78 8.12 21.14
N GLY A 166 -9.40 8.71 22.28
CA GLY A 166 -10.35 9.28 23.22
C GLY A 166 -11.16 10.43 22.63
N LEU A 167 -10.49 11.38 21.98
CA LEU A 167 -11.17 12.51 21.36
C LEU A 167 -12.11 12.06 20.24
N MET A 168 -11.62 11.20 19.35
CA MET A 168 -12.42 10.70 18.22
C MET A 168 -13.64 9.90 18.71
N SER A 169 -13.45 9.02 19.69
CA SER A 169 -14.55 8.23 20.26
C SER A 169 -15.59 9.11 20.96
N PHE A 170 -15.14 10.11 21.72
CA PHE A 170 -16.01 11.08 22.36
C PHE A 170 -16.89 11.82 21.32
N LEU A 171 -16.27 12.34 20.26
CA LEU A 171 -16.99 13.06 19.19
C LEU A 171 -17.97 12.14 18.45
N ILE A 172 -17.59 10.90 18.17
CA ILE A 172 -18.47 9.91 17.54
C ILE A 172 -19.66 9.60 18.45
N GLY A 173 -19.44 9.47 19.76
CA GLY A 173 -20.51 9.30 20.72
C GLY A 173 -21.54 10.44 20.67
N ILE A 174 -21.08 11.68 20.56
CA ILE A 174 -21.94 12.86 20.37
C ILE A 174 -22.74 12.73 19.06
N VAL A 175 -22.07 12.39 17.96
CA VAL A 175 -22.72 12.28 16.64
C VAL A 175 -23.80 11.20 16.64
N ILE A 176 -23.53 10.03 17.21
CA ILE A 176 -24.49 8.92 17.29
C ILE A 176 -25.70 9.32 18.15
N ALA A 177 -25.45 9.94 19.30
CA ALA A 177 -26.50 10.42 20.16
C ALA A 177 -27.39 11.47 19.47
N GLN A 178 -26.77 12.40 18.72
CA GLN A 178 -27.50 13.41 17.95
C GLN A 178 -28.36 12.79 16.85
N GLN A 179 -27.80 11.88 16.07
CA GLN A 179 -28.53 11.20 14.99
C GLN A 179 -29.66 10.33 15.54
N GLY A 180 -29.40 9.58 16.63
CA GLY A 180 -30.39 8.78 17.29
C GLY A 180 -31.53 9.64 17.87
N ALA A 181 -31.20 10.75 18.55
CA ALA A 181 -32.14 11.67 19.11
C ALA A 181 -33.10 12.26 18.06
N VAL A 182 -32.57 12.74 16.93
CA VAL A 182 -33.37 13.31 15.83
C VAL A 182 -34.35 12.30 15.27
N GLN A 183 -33.96 11.04 15.10
CA GLN A 183 -34.85 9.99 14.57
C GLN A 183 -35.90 9.56 15.59
N LEU A 184 -35.48 9.37 16.83
CA LEU A 184 -36.39 8.89 17.89
C LEU A 184 -37.38 9.97 18.37
N ARG A 185 -37.03 11.25 18.22
CA ARG A 185 -37.88 12.39 18.52
C ARG A 185 -39.21 12.37 17.76
N GLN A 186 -39.19 11.92 16.50
CA GLN A 186 -40.38 11.82 15.66
C GLN A 186 -41.45 10.86 16.25
N PHE A 187 -40.99 9.92 17.09
CA PHE A 187 -41.88 8.94 17.76
C PHE A 187 -42.10 9.22 19.22
N GLY A 188 -41.56 10.32 19.78
CA GLY A 188 -41.59 10.61 21.22
C GLY A 188 -40.77 9.64 22.08
N LEU A 189 -39.78 8.97 21.46
CA LEU A 189 -38.98 7.91 22.09
C LEU A 189 -37.51 8.36 22.34
N GLU A 190 -37.27 9.62 22.64
CA GLU A 190 -35.96 10.23 22.81
C GLU A 190 -35.05 9.52 23.84
N VAL A 191 -35.67 8.99 24.91
CA VAL A 191 -34.96 8.25 25.97
C VAL A 191 -34.25 7.00 25.43
N PHE A 192 -34.75 6.38 24.35
CA PHE A 192 -34.14 5.23 23.75
C PHE A 192 -32.82 5.56 23.02
N THR A 193 -32.44 6.83 22.85
CA THR A 193 -31.13 7.25 22.40
C THR A 193 -30.05 6.69 23.31
N ILE A 194 -30.27 6.57 24.60
CA ILE A 194 -29.34 5.96 25.56
C ILE A 194 -29.04 4.50 25.19
N ASN A 195 -30.09 3.76 24.82
CA ASN A 195 -29.97 2.36 24.43
C ASN A 195 -29.09 2.22 23.18
N LEU A 196 -29.35 3.07 22.18
CA LEU A 196 -28.58 3.08 20.94
C LEU A 196 -27.09 3.40 21.18
N VAL A 197 -26.81 4.49 21.91
CA VAL A 197 -25.45 4.92 22.22
C VAL A 197 -24.71 3.84 23.03
N GLY A 198 -25.35 3.31 24.08
CA GLY A 198 -24.71 2.32 24.96
C GLY A 198 -24.34 1.05 24.25
N ARG A 199 -25.29 0.41 23.55
CA ARG A 199 -25.10 -0.86 22.89
C ARG A 199 -24.18 -0.72 21.67
N ALA A 200 -24.42 0.29 20.80
CA ALA A 200 -23.61 0.49 19.61
C ALA A 200 -22.15 0.80 19.94
N SER A 201 -21.89 1.60 20.98
CA SER A 201 -20.53 1.97 21.37
C SER A 201 -19.75 0.79 21.94
N ILE A 202 -20.36 -0.04 22.79
CA ILE A 202 -19.65 -1.17 23.42
C ILE A 202 -19.47 -2.33 22.47
N ARG A 203 -20.50 -2.65 21.69
CA ARG A 203 -20.55 -3.85 20.86
C ARG A 203 -19.74 -3.72 19.57
N GLU A 204 -19.82 -2.53 18.91
CA GLU A 204 -19.31 -2.35 17.55
C GLU A 204 -18.38 -1.13 17.43
N LEU A 205 -18.92 0.07 17.63
CA LEU A 205 -18.29 1.31 17.19
C LEU A 205 -17.01 1.66 17.93
N GLY A 206 -16.97 1.45 19.24
CA GLY A 206 -15.77 1.74 20.04
C GLY A 206 -14.57 0.92 19.56
N LEU A 207 -14.79 -0.36 19.30
CA LEU A 207 -13.73 -1.24 18.82
C LEU A 207 -13.38 -0.99 17.36
N LEU A 208 -14.37 -0.81 16.47
CA LEU A 208 -14.13 -0.58 15.04
C LEU A 208 -13.35 0.72 14.81
N MET A 209 -13.73 1.82 15.50
CA MET A 209 -13.02 3.08 15.43
C MET A 209 -11.59 2.98 15.96
N THR A 210 -11.41 2.26 17.06
CA THR A 210 -10.08 1.96 17.58
C THR A 210 -9.23 1.19 16.56
N ALA A 211 -9.81 0.18 15.91
CA ALA A 211 -9.11 -0.62 14.91
C ALA A 211 -8.67 0.23 13.71
N ILE A 212 -9.53 1.11 13.20
CA ILE A 212 -9.20 2.04 12.10
C ILE A 212 -8.04 2.97 12.51
N MET A 213 -8.10 3.55 13.71
CA MET A 213 -7.06 4.45 14.22
C MET A 213 -5.73 3.73 14.44
N VAL A 214 -5.75 2.54 15.02
CA VAL A 214 -4.55 1.72 15.24
C VAL A 214 -3.97 1.22 13.91
N ALA A 215 -4.80 0.85 12.94
CA ALA A 215 -4.35 0.50 11.59
C ALA A 215 -3.65 1.68 10.91
N GLY A 216 -4.27 2.86 10.94
CA GLY A 216 -3.72 4.08 10.33
C GLY A 216 -2.41 4.54 10.97
N ARG A 217 -2.28 4.42 12.29
CA ARG A 217 -1.11 4.88 13.05
C ARG A 217 -0.06 3.77 13.25
N SER A 218 -0.43 2.72 13.97
CA SER A 218 0.53 1.68 14.37
C SER A 218 0.82 0.70 13.23
N GLY A 219 -0.20 0.33 12.44
CA GLY A 219 -0.06 -0.52 11.26
C GLY A 219 0.85 0.10 10.20
N SER A 220 0.63 1.38 9.86
CA SER A 220 1.50 2.13 8.95
C SER A 220 2.91 2.29 9.48
N ALA A 221 3.07 2.61 10.78
CA ALA A 221 4.38 2.74 11.40
C ALA A 221 5.18 1.42 11.37
N PHE A 222 4.52 0.27 11.54
CA PHE A 222 5.17 -1.03 11.41
C PHE A 222 5.63 -1.29 9.98
N ALA A 223 4.80 -1.00 8.98
CA ALA A 223 5.16 -1.14 7.58
C ALA A 223 6.33 -0.22 7.21
N ALA A 224 6.31 1.05 7.65
CA ALA A 224 7.39 2.00 7.42
C ALA A 224 8.71 1.56 8.07
N GLN A 225 8.67 1.20 9.36
CA GLN A 225 9.88 0.78 10.09
C GLN A 225 10.50 -0.49 9.50
N ILE A 226 9.67 -1.51 9.22
CA ILE A 226 10.17 -2.76 8.63
C ILE A 226 10.64 -2.52 7.20
N GLY A 227 9.91 -1.72 6.42
CA GLY A 227 10.29 -1.35 5.06
C GLY A 227 11.64 -0.62 5.00
N THR A 228 11.90 0.31 5.92
CA THR A 228 13.21 0.97 6.03
C THR A 228 14.31 -0.03 6.41
N MET A 229 14.04 -0.97 7.33
CA MET A 229 14.99 -2.02 7.68
C MET A 229 15.27 -2.99 6.51
N MET A 230 14.29 -3.21 5.62
CA MET A 230 14.47 -3.98 4.39
C MET A 230 15.38 -3.23 3.41
N LEU A 231 15.15 -1.92 3.21
CA LEU A 231 16.00 -1.09 2.34
C LEU A 231 17.45 -1.00 2.82
N ASN A 232 17.66 -0.92 4.13
CA ASN A 232 18.99 -0.87 4.74
C ASN A 232 19.65 -2.26 4.87
N GLU A 233 19.02 -3.32 4.32
CA GLU A 233 19.49 -4.71 4.43
C GLU A 233 19.64 -5.21 5.88
N GLU A 234 19.07 -4.50 6.87
CA GLU A 234 19.15 -4.87 8.29
C GLU A 234 18.48 -6.22 8.58
N VAL A 235 17.38 -6.52 7.89
CA VAL A 235 16.67 -7.81 8.02
C VAL A 235 17.53 -8.96 7.49
N ASP A 236 18.26 -8.75 6.40
CA ASP A 236 19.15 -9.76 5.84
C ASP A 236 20.42 -9.92 6.68
N ALA A 237 20.94 -8.83 7.24
CA ALA A 237 22.00 -8.88 8.24
C ALA A 237 21.58 -9.68 9.49
N MET A 238 20.33 -9.54 9.96
CA MET A 238 19.82 -10.40 11.06
C MET A 238 19.83 -11.88 10.68
N ARG A 239 19.47 -12.24 9.44
CA ARG A 239 19.48 -13.62 8.96
C ARG A 239 20.88 -14.20 8.92
N THR A 240 21.86 -13.43 8.45
CA THR A 240 23.26 -13.88 8.34
C THR A 240 23.91 -14.16 9.70
N ILE A 241 23.55 -13.39 10.74
CA ILE A 241 24.02 -13.65 12.13
C ILE A 241 23.16 -14.68 12.87
N GLY A 242 22.22 -15.36 12.20
CA GLY A 242 21.39 -16.43 12.77
C GLY A 242 20.20 -15.96 13.62
N VAL A 243 19.87 -14.65 13.60
CA VAL A 243 18.68 -14.10 14.27
C VAL A 243 17.47 -14.23 13.34
N ARG A 244 16.41 -14.89 13.80
CA ARG A 244 15.18 -15.05 13.03
C ARG A 244 14.33 -13.79 13.09
N PRO A 245 14.10 -13.06 11.97
CA PRO A 245 13.33 -11.83 11.95
C PRO A 245 11.89 -12.01 12.48
N MET A 246 11.27 -13.16 12.21
CA MET A 246 9.93 -13.47 12.72
C MET A 246 9.85 -13.44 14.24
N GLU A 247 10.84 -14.02 14.94
CA GLU A 247 10.86 -14.09 16.40
C GLU A 247 11.32 -12.76 17.04
N ALA A 248 12.30 -12.10 16.42
CA ALA A 248 12.94 -10.93 17.02
C ALA A 248 12.23 -9.60 16.70
N LEU A 249 11.66 -9.48 15.50
CA LEU A 249 11.14 -8.23 14.96
C LEU A 249 9.61 -8.22 14.87
N ILE A 250 9.01 -9.27 14.30
CA ILE A 250 7.60 -9.30 13.92
C ILE A 250 6.71 -9.67 15.09
N MET A 251 7.02 -10.78 15.77
CA MET A 251 6.20 -11.29 16.84
C MET A 251 5.97 -10.30 17.99
N PRO A 252 6.98 -9.56 18.51
CA PRO A 252 6.74 -8.57 19.55
C PRO A 252 5.81 -7.42 19.10
N ARG A 253 5.85 -7.04 17.81
CA ARG A 253 4.96 -6.03 17.25
C ARG A 253 3.51 -6.49 17.22
N ILE A 254 3.28 -7.69 16.68
CA ILE A 254 1.93 -8.27 16.57
C ILE A 254 1.35 -8.49 17.97
N LEU A 255 2.10 -9.11 18.88
CA LEU A 255 1.64 -9.36 20.26
C LEU A 255 1.31 -8.06 21.01
N SER A 256 2.08 -6.99 20.79
CA SER A 256 1.79 -5.70 21.42
C SER A 256 0.43 -5.12 20.99
N VAL A 257 0.09 -5.21 19.69
CA VAL A 257 -1.21 -4.74 19.20
C VAL A 257 -2.34 -5.65 19.68
N VAL A 258 -2.16 -6.97 19.59
CA VAL A 258 -3.17 -7.96 20.04
C VAL A 258 -3.55 -7.76 21.51
N LEU A 259 -2.57 -7.50 22.37
CA LEU A 259 -2.80 -7.29 23.80
C LEU A 259 -3.36 -5.89 24.11
N MET A 260 -2.99 -4.88 23.32
CA MET A 260 -3.43 -3.51 23.54
C MET A 260 -4.85 -3.25 22.98
N MET A 261 -5.25 -3.92 21.90
CA MET A 261 -6.57 -3.69 21.28
C MET A 261 -7.78 -3.82 22.20
N PRO A 262 -7.89 -4.84 23.06
CA PRO A 262 -9.01 -4.92 24.02
C PRO A 262 -9.06 -3.72 24.97
N LEU A 263 -7.91 -3.26 25.47
CA LEU A 263 -7.80 -2.13 26.37
C LEU A 263 -8.19 -0.81 25.70
N LEU A 264 -7.68 -0.60 24.48
CA LEU A 264 -7.97 0.60 23.70
C LEU A 264 -9.43 0.62 23.24
N GLY A 265 -9.99 -0.52 22.82
CA GLY A 265 -11.40 -0.65 22.44
C GLY A 265 -12.34 -0.38 23.62
N PHE A 266 -12.02 -0.91 24.79
CA PHE A 266 -12.77 -0.64 26.01
C PHE A 266 -12.73 0.86 26.40
N TYR A 267 -11.53 1.46 26.38
CA TYR A 267 -11.33 2.89 26.59
C TYR A 267 -12.15 3.74 25.61
N ALA A 268 -12.11 3.41 24.32
CA ALA A 268 -12.86 4.09 23.28
C ALA A 268 -14.38 4.01 23.51
N SER A 269 -14.87 2.85 23.90
CA SER A 269 -16.30 2.64 24.21
C SER A 269 -16.76 3.51 25.38
N ILE A 270 -15.93 3.62 26.43
CA ILE A 270 -16.24 4.51 27.57
C ILE A 270 -16.31 5.97 27.11
N LEU A 271 -15.34 6.43 26.34
CA LEU A 271 -15.32 7.83 25.87
C LEU A 271 -16.50 8.12 24.93
N ALA A 272 -16.88 7.17 24.07
CA ALA A 272 -18.06 7.31 23.22
C ALA A 272 -19.37 7.43 24.05
N ILE A 273 -19.51 6.62 25.09
CA ILE A 273 -20.66 6.71 26.02
C ILE A 273 -20.67 8.05 26.76
N ILE A 274 -19.52 8.53 27.22
CA ILE A 274 -19.41 9.84 27.87
C ILE A 274 -19.82 10.96 26.88
N GLY A 275 -19.35 10.89 25.61
CA GLY A 275 -19.73 11.84 24.57
C GLY A 275 -21.23 11.84 24.28
N GLY A 276 -21.83 10.65 24.16
CA GLY A 276 -23.26 10.51 23.98
C GLY A 276 -24.07 10.98 25.19
N GLY A 277 -23.60 10.67 26.41
CA GLY A 277 -24.19 11.16 27.64
C GLY A 277 -24.12 12.68 27.79
N PHE A 278 -23.03 13.29 27.39
CA PHE A 278 -22.87 14.74 27.34
C PHE A 278 -23.93 15.38 26.41
N LEU A 279 -24.15 14.85 25.22
CA LEU A 279 -25.16 15.34 24.31
C LEU A 279 -26.58 15.14 24.90
N CYS A 280 -26.88 13.97 25.47
CA CYS A 280 -28.18 13.70 26.11
C CYS A 280 -28.48 14.69 27.22
N ALA A 281 -27.48 15.08 28.00
CA ALA A 281 -27.62 16.05 29.06
C ALA A 281 -27.88 17.48 28.53
N VAL A 282 -27.19 17.90 27.46
CA VAL A 282 -27.25 19.26 26.93
C VAL A 282 -28.43 19.49 25.99
N SER A 283 -28.79 18.49 25.16
CA SER A 283 -29.76 18.64 24.06
C SER A 283 -31.12 17.99 24.36
N LEU A 284 -31.16 17.01 25.24
CA LEU A 284 -32.37 16.25 25.57
C LEU A 284 -32.85 16.47 27.03
N ASP A 285 -32.17 17.32 27.78
CA ASP A 285 -32.42 17.59 29.20
C ASP A 285 -32.49 16.31 30.05
N ILE A 286 -31.78 15.24 29.67
CA ILE A 286 -31.75 13.98 30.40
C ILE A 286 -30.68 14.08 31.50
N PRO A 287 -31.08 13.97 32.80
CA PRO A 287 -30.10 14.01 33.88
C PRO A 287 -29.03 12.91 33.75
N PRO A 288 -27.73 13.19 34.04
CA PRO A 288 -26.67 12.19 33.96
C PRO A 288 -26.90 10.93 34.80
N VAL A 289 -27.59 11.08 35.94
CA VAL A 289 -28.00 9.95 36.82
C VAL A 289 -28.96 9.01 36.08
N THR A 290 -29.99 9.56 35.44
CA THR A 290 -30.95 8.80 34.64
C THR A 290 -30.26 8.10 33.45
N PHE A 291 -29.33 8.78 32.81
CA PHE A 291 -28.54 8.19 31.73
C PHE A 291 -27.77 6.94 32.19
N VAL A 292 -27.03 7.04 33.31
CA VAL A 292 -26.26 5.90 33.86
C VAL A 292 -27.18 4.77 34.35
N GLN A 293 -28.29 5.08 34.98
CA GLN A 293 -29.27 4.06 35.44
C GLN A 293 -29.81 3.28 34.22
N ARG A 294 -30.27 4.01 33.19
CA ARG A 294 -30.79 3.39 31.96
C ARG A 294 -29.74 2.58 31.24
N LEU A 295 -28.49 3.07 31.16
CA LEU A 295 -27.38 2.36 30.55
C LEU A 295 -27.16 0.99 31.24
N ARG A 296 -27.21 0.94 32.57
CA ARG A 296 -27.04 -0.33 33.32
C ARG A 296 -28.15 -1.34 33.06
N GLU A 297 -29.38 -0.86 32.83
CA GLU A 297 -30.51 -1.74 32.53
C GLU A 297 -30.44 -2.33 31.11
N VAL A 298 -29.94 -1.55 30.17
CA VAL A 298 -30.06 -1.85 28.73
C VAL A 298 -28.84 -2.54 28.14
N VAL A 299 -27.65 -2.28 28.67
CA VAL A 299 -26.43 -2.86 28.15
C VAL A 299 -26.15 -4.20 28.85
N PRO A 300 -26.36 -5.33 28.16
CA PRO A 300 -26.04 -6.63 28.70
C PRO A 300 -24.52 -6.86 28.69
N LEU A 301 -24.03 -7.68 29.60
CA LEU A 301 -22.62 -8.08 29.65
C LEU A 301 -22.18 -8.81 28.38
N THR A 302 -23.11 -9.42 27.66
CA THR A 302 -22.83 -10.07 26.35
C THR A 302 -22.27 -9.11 25.33
N ASP A 303 -22.73 -7.85 25.27
CA ASP A 303 -22.22 -6.85 24.34
C ASP A 303 -20.74 -6.52 24.63
N LEU A 304 -20.36 -6.49 25.90
CA LEU A 304 -18.96 -6.31 26.32
C LEU A 304 -18.10 -7.52 25.91
N TYR A 305 -18.61 -8.74 26.11
CA TYR A 305 -17.88 -9.95 25.70
C TYR A 305 -17.70 -10.01 24.19
N VAL A 306 -18.70 -9.65 23.40
CA VAL A 306 -18.60 -9.56 21.94
C VAL A 306 -17.47 -8.60 21.52
N GLY A 307 -17.45 -7.38 22.07
CA GLY A 307 -16.38 -6.42 21.79
C GLY A 307 -14.99 -6.95 22.19
N LEU A 308 -14.87 -7.51 23.40
CA LEU A 308 -13.58 -8.01 23.89
C LEU A 308 -13.05 -9.22 23.11
N LEU A 309 -13.95 -10.11 22.61
CA LEU A 309 -13.54 -11.27 21.78
C LEU A 309 -13.08 -10.86 20.37
N LYS A 310 -13.72 -9.85 19.79
CA LYS A 310 -13.31 -9.31 18.48
C LYS A 310 -11.95 -8.60 18.54
N ALA A 311 -11.66 -7.91 19.65
CA ALA A 311 -10.53 -7.00 19.77
C ALA A 311 -9.15 -7.64 19.49
N PRO A 312 -8.77 -8.80 20.07
CA PRO A 312 -7.50 -9.44 19.78
C PRO A 312 -7.36 -9.84 18.30
N VAL A 313 -8.47 -10.24 17.68
CA VAL A 313 -8.48 -10.65 16.27
C VAL A 313 -8.24 -9.46 15.35
N PHE A 314 -8.85 -8.31 15.64
CA PHE A 314 -8.58 -7.07 14.92
C PHE A 314 -7.13 -6.63 15.09
N GLY A 315 -6.61 -6.71 16.31
CA GLY A 315 -5.20 -6.45 16.59
C GLY A 315 -4.25 -7.36 15.79
N LEU A 316 -4.60 -8.63 15.68
CA LEU A 316 -3.86 -9.61 14.89
C LEU A 316 -3.82 -9.23 13.41
N ILE A 317 -4.96 -8.90 12.82
CA ILE A 317 -5.07 -8.46 11.41
C ILE A 317 -4.22 -7.23 11.15
N ILE A 318 -4.35 -6.21 12.01
CA ILE A 318 -3.59 -4.96 11.86
C ILE A 318 -2.09 -5.22 11.94
N GLY A 319 -1.67 -6.00 12.92
CA GLY A 319 -0.26 -6.36 13.10
C GLY A 319 0.30 -7.16 11.93
N ILE A 320 -0.46 -8.14 11.42
CA ILE A 320 -0.08 -8.95 10.26
C ILE A 320 0.03 -8.08 9.02
N SER A 321 -0.99 -7.29 8.70
CA SER A 321 -1.02 -6.42 7.51
C SER A 321 0.16 -5.44 7.51
N GLY A 322 0.42 -4.76 8.63
CA GLY A 322 1.55 -3.83 8.74
C GLY A 322 2.91 -4.52 8.57
N CYS A 323 3.13 -5.64 9.25
CA CYS A 323 4.40 -6.38 9.16
C CYS A 323 4.59 -7.03 7.79
N PHE A 324 3.54 -7.59 7.20
CA PHE A 324 3.58 -8.25 5.90
C PHE A 324 3.94 -7.27 4.79
N GLN A 325 3.28 -6.12 4.72
CA GLN A 325 3.56 -5.10 3.72
C GLN A 325 4.97 -4.51 3.90
N GLY A 326 5.42 -4.30 5.13
CA GLY A 326 6.77 -3.82 5.39
C GLY A 326 7.87 -4.77 4.88
N LEU A 327 7.67 -6.09 5.01
CA LEU A 327 8.62 -7.09 4.48
C LEU A 327 8.61 -7.22 2.95
N GLN A 328 7.59 -6.69 2.27
CA GLN A 328 7.51 -6.72 0.81
C GLN A 328 8.23 -5.55 0.14
N VAL A 329 8.72 -4.58 0.89
CA VAL A 329 9.46 -3.44 0.34
C VAL A 329 10.73 -3.94 -0.36
N ARG A 330 10.92 -3.50 -1.62
CA ARG A 330 12.06 -3.82 -2.47
C ARG A 330 12.45 -2.58 -3.27
N GLY A 331 13.71 -2.27 -3.31
CA GLY A 331 14.29 -1.30 -4.25
C GLY A 331 14.46 0.11 -3.73
N ASN A 332 13.43 0.92 -3.49
CA ASN A 332 13.58 2.34 -3.18
C ASN A 332 12.68 2.85 -2.05
N ALA A 333 12.94 4.08 -1.59
CA ALA A 333 12.17 4.72 -0.52
C ALA A 333 10.71 5.04 -0.92
N GLU A 334 10.42 5.20 -2.21
CA GLU A 334 9.05 5.42 -2.71
C GLU A 334 8.17 4.20 -2.42
N GLU A 335 8.72 3.00 -2.58
CA GLU A 335 7.99 1.77 -2.29
C GLU A 335 7.62 1.64 -0.81
N VAL A 336 8.42 2.17 0.12
CA VAL A 336 8.04 2.23 1.54
C VAL A 336 6.75 3.01 1.72
N GLY A 337 6.61 4.17 1.04
CA GLY A 337 5.38 4.97 1.07
C GLY A 337 4.18 4.22 0.52
N LEU A 338 4.31 3.55 -0.62
CA LEU A 338 3.26 2.75 -1.24
C LEU A 338 2.83 1.59 -0.34
N ARG A 339 3.80 0.86 0.24
CA ARG A 339 3.54 -0.27 1.13
C ARG A 339 2.92 0.14 2.47
N THR A 340 3.29 1.30 3.01
CA THR A 340 2.63 1.83 4.22
C THR A 340 1.16 2.15 3.98
N THR A 341 0.83 2.75 2.85
CA THR A 341 -0.56 3.02 2.47
C THR A 341 -1.33 1.71 2.22
N ALA A 342 -0.73 0.77 1.50
CA ALA A 342 -1.32 -0.55 1.27
C ALA A 342 -1.60 -1.29 2.58
N ALA A 343 -0.70 -1.23 3.57
CA ALA A 343 -0.88 -1.83 4.88
C ALA A 343 -2.13 -1.31 5.60
N VAL A 344 -2.35 0.00 5.56
CA VAL A 344 -3.53 0.64 6.20
C VAL A 344 -4.82 0.21 5.50
N VAL A 345 -4.87 0.35 4.17
CA VAL A 345 -6.06 0.01 3.38
C VAL A 345 -6.42 -1.46 3.57
N GLN A 346 -5.43 -2.35 3.50
CA GLN A 346 -5.59 -3.78 3.69
C GLN A 346 -6.09 -4.12 5.10
N ALA A 347 -5.49 -3.53 6.13
CA ALA A 347 -5.90 -3.77 7.52
C ALA A 347 -7.33 -3.32 7.77
N ILE A 348 -7.70 -2.11 7.33
CA ILE A 348 -9.06 -1.57 7.49
C ILE A 348 -10.08 -2.44 6.75
N PHE A 349 -9.79 -2.81 5.48
CA PHE A 349 -10.66 -3.67 4.69
C PHE A 349 -10.91 -5.02 5.38
N LEU A 350 -9.85 -5.70 5.83
CA LEU A 350 -9.98 -7.00 6.49
C LEU A 350 -10.71 -6.90 7.83
N VAL A 351 -10.48 -5.82 8.60
CA VAL A 351 -11.20 -5.57 9.86
C VAL A 351 -12.69 -5.40 9.61
N ILE A 352 -13.08 -4.57 8.63
CA ILE A 352 -14.51 -4.33 8.31
C ILE A 352 -15.20 -5.62 7.84
N VAL A 353 -14.54 -6.38 6.95
CA VAL A 353 -15.08 -7.67 6.47
C VAL A 353 -15.28 -8.65 7.62
N LEU A 354 -14.28 -8.73 8.51
CA LEU A 354 -14.37 -9.65 9.64
C LEU A 354 -15.38 -9.18 10.68
N ASP A 355 -15.51 -7.87 10.89
CA ASP A 355 -16.54 -7.30 11.77
C ASP A 355 -17.93 -7.66 11.30
N ALA A 356 -18.21 -7.55 10.00
CA ALA A 356 -19.47 -7.97 9.42
C ALA A 356 -19.73 -9.48 9.62
N ILE A 357 -18.70 -10.31 9.46
CA ILE A 357 -18.81 -11.76 9.71
C ILE A 357 -19.12 -12.02 11.19
N PHE A 358 -18.43 -11.37 12.11
CA PHE A 358 -18.69 -11.49 13.54
C PHE A 358 -20.09 -11.01 13.93
N ALA A 359 -20.57 -9.91 13.34
CA ALA A 359 -21.93 -9.40 13.62
C ALA A 359 -22.99 -10.45 13.27
N VAL A 360 -22.88 -11.07 12.10
CA VAL A 360 -23.77 -12.17 11.70
C VAL A 360 -23.62 -13.39 12.60
N PHE A 361 -22.39 -13.78 12.89
CA PHE A 361 -22.08 -14.95 13.72
C PHE A 361 -22.64 -14.83 15.15
N PHE A 362 -22.41 -13.70 15.83
CA PHE A 362 -22.92 -13.49 17.18
C PHE A 362 -24.45 -13.39 17.23
N THR A 363 -25.06 -12.83 16.18
CA THR A 363 -26.51 -12.83 16.03
C THR A 363 -27.06 -14.25 15.87
N TRP A 364 -26.39 -15.10 15.09
CA TRP A 364 -26.79 -16.49 14.89
C TRP A 364 -26.70 -17.35 16.17
N ILE A 365 -25.75 -17.07 17.05
CA ILE A 365 -25.60 -17.74 18.37
C ILE A 365 -26.61 -17.22 19.39
N GLY A 366 -27.36 -16.13 19.08
CA GLY A 366 -28.31 -15.53 20.00
C GLY A 366 -27.72 -14.56 21.02
N TRP A 367 -26.51 -14.07 20.76
CA TRP A 367 -25.91 -12.98 21.53
C TRP A 367 -26.32 -11.63 20.92
N THR A 368 -27.65 -11.34 21.04
CA THR A 368 -28.27 -10.12 20.46
C THR A 368 -28.49 -9.05 21.53
#